data_6d1fe7341660ac2b02f0402d90dd6c05
#
_entry.id   6d1fe7341660ac2b02f0402d90dd6c05
#
_cell.length_a   1.000
_cell.length_b   1.000
_cell.length_c   1.000
_cell.angle_alpha   90.00
_cell.angle_beta   90.00
_cell.angle_gamma   90.00
#
_symmetry.space_group_name_H-M   'P 1'
#
loop_
_entity.id
_entity.type
_entity.pdbx_description
1 polymer ?
#
loop_
_entity_poly.entity_id
_entity_poly.type
_entity_poly.pdbx_seq_one_letter_code
_entity_poly.pdbx_strand_id
1 'polypeptide(L)'
;MEKKALVVDADYFFVEFVSELLSKRGYAVTKAYDGKDGISKLKDLPHDVMFIDLVMPKVDGSQFIDFVRLKYGPNHFPIVALSGVMVEQLGSLNEIGADYYIAKGPIDKLTVQLNGLMAEIETQPQIPPNKAKVMQTSGVYPRRDAVGLLNALKFHQAVIESMAVGVIVVDIDARIVNVNPIAFEILGKSPTEVLNRPVVDIFPAETKSKLGGALKQVAQLPDRTKMSFLSDFNNRSIRTSISVISLSAGDAGWVLVLEDTTCA
;
A
#
# COMPACT_ATOMS: atom_id res chain seq x y z
N MET A 1 14.82 -22.37 14.63
CA MET A 1 14.70 -21.65 13.35
C MET A 1 15.07 -20.20 13.60
N GLU A 2 15.72 -19.54 12.65
CA GLU A 2 16.03 -18.12 12.72
C GLU A 2 14.74 -17.31 12.59
N LYS A 3 14.48 -16.41 13.54
CA LYS A 3 13.29 -15.54 13.49
C LYS A 3 13.45 -14.50 12.40
N LYS A 4 12.40 -14.24 11.63
CA LYS A 4 12.41 -13.31 10.49
C LYS A 4 11.44 -12.16 10.69
N ALA A 5 11.87 -10.95 10.37
CA ALA A 5 11.04 -9.77 10.42
C ALA A 5 11.07 -9.02 9.09
N LEU A 6 9.94 -8.36 8.73
CA LEU A 6 9.87 -7.42 7.63
C LEU A 6 9.62 -6.01 8.20
N VAL A 7 10.42 -5.05 7.78
CA VAL A 7 10.24 -3.63 8.14
C VAL A 7 9.99 -2.85 6.85
N VAL A 8 8.85 -2.19 6.76
CA VAL A 8 8.42 -1.40 5.59
C VAL A 8 8.12 0.02 6.03
N ASP A 9 8.93 0.97 5.59
CA ASP A 9 8.77 2.38 5.95
C ASP A 9 9.45 3.27 4.90
N ALA A 10 8.86 4.40 4.54
CA ALA A 10 9.46 5.32 3.60
C ALA A 10 10.62 6.13 4.21
N ASP A 11 10.71 6.21 5.51
CA ASP A 11 11.80 6.86 6.23
C ASP A 11 12.96 5.89 6.47
N TYR A 12 14.06 6.08 5.75
CA TYR A 12 15.27 5.28 5.88
C TYR A 12 15.76 5.16 7.33
N PHE A 13 15.70 6.26 8.09
CA PHE A 13 16.13 6.28 9.48
C PHE A 13 15.30 5.31 10.34
N PHE A 14 13.96 5.30 10.15
CA PHE A 14 13.08 4.39 10.87
C PHE A 14 13.30 2.93 10.48
N VAL A 15 13.52 2.65 9.20
CA VAL A 15 13.87 1.29 8.75
C VAL A 15 15.12 0.79 9.45
N GLU A 16 16.19 1.60 9.48
CA GLU A 16 17.45 1.23 10.13
C GLU A 16 17.28 1.07 11.64
N PHE A 17 16.61 2.01 12.30
CA PHE A 17 16.36 2.00 13.72
C PHE A 17 15.61 0.73 14.19
N VAL A 18 14.47 0.43 13.56
CA VAL A 18 13.66 -0.75 13.90
C VAL A 18 14.43 -2.03 13.55
N SER A 19 15.14 -2.05 12.43
CA SER A 19 15.95 -3.19 12.02
C SER A 19 17.08 -3.49 13.00
N GLU A 20 17.77 -2.48 13.50
CA GLU A 20 18.83 -2.65 14.51
C GLU A 20 18.27 -3.22 15.81
N LEU A 21 17.11 -2.70 16.27
CA LEU A 21 16.44 -3.18 17.47
C LEU A 21 16.05 -4.66 17.34
N LEU A 22 15.48 -5.06 16.20
CA LEU A 22 15.08 -6.44 15.95
C LEU A 22 16.29 -7.37 15.77
N SER A 23 17.35 -6.91 15.11
CA SER A 23 18.59 -7.68 14.95
C SER A 23 19.26 -7.98 16.30
N LYS A 24 19.25 -7.02 17.23
CA LYS A 24 19.73 -7.24 18.62
C LYS A 24 18.92 -8.30 19.37
N ARG A 25 17.69 -8.58 18.93
CA ARG A 25 16.81 -9.63 19.45
C ARG A 25 16.91 -10.95 18.69
N GLY A 26 17.83 -11.05 17.73
CA GLY A 26 18.10 -12.26 16.94
C GLY A 26 17.19 -12.46 15.74
N TYR A 27 16.53 -11.42 15.24
CA TYR A 27 15.77 -11.48 14.00
C TYR A 27 16.64 -11.22 12.78
N ALA A 28 16.46 -12.05 11.72
CA ALA A 28 16.90 -11.71 10.38
C ALA A 28 15.90 -10.71 9.78
N VAL A 29 16.34 -9.49 9.52
CA VAL A 29 15.44 -8.40 9.11
C VAL A 29 15.52 -8.16 7.61
N THR A 30 14.38 -8.27 6.95
CA THR A 30 14.17 -7.80 5.57
C THR A 30 13.70 -6.35 5.62
N LYS A 31 14.37 -5.45 4.90
CA LYS A 31 14.06 -4.01 4.85
C LYS A 31 13.36 -3.67 3.56
N ALA A 32 12.33 -2.83 3.60
CA ALA A 32 11.64 -2.29 2.43
C ALA A 32 11.34 -0.80 2.64
N TYR A 33 11.42 -0.01 1.56
CA TYR A 33 11.38 1.45 1.64
C TYR A 33 10.11 2.06 1.01
N ASP A 34 9.22 1.24 0.52
CA ASP A 34 7.85 1.58 0.16
C ASP A 34 6.99 0.30 0.10
N GLY A 35 5.66 0.45 -0.02
CA GLY A 35 4.77 -0.71 -0.05
C GLY A 35 4.99 -1.60 -1.28
N LYS A 36 5.39 -1.05 -2.43
CA LYS A 36 5.73 -1.81 -3.64
C LYS A 36 6.97 -2.69 -3.40
N ASP A 37 8.02 -2.13 -2.77
CA ASP A 37 9.22 -2.87 -2.38
C ASP A 37 8.87 -3.97 -1.36
N GLY A 38 8.00 -3.64 -0.38
CA GLY A 38 7.45 -4.60 0.56
C GLY A 38 6.77 -5.79 -0.12
N ILE A 39 5.86 -5.55 -1.09
CA ILE A 39 5.20 -6.61 -1.86
C ILE A 39 6.22 -7.49 -2.60
N SER A 40 7.27 -6.88 -3.16
CA SER A 40 8.31 -7.62 -3.88
C SER A 40 9.08 -8.56 -2.95
N LYS A 41 9.33 -8.15 -1.71
CA LYS A 41 10.08 -8.88 -0.68
C LYS A 41 9.26 -9.91 0.09
N LEU A 42 7.94 -9.88 -0.05
CA LEU A 42 7.05 -10.91 0.53
C LEU A 42 7.23 -12.31 -0.09
N LYS A 43 8.02 -12.46 -1.15
CA LYS A 43 8.25 -13.76 -1.80
C LYS A 43 9.06 -14.72 -0.94
N ASP A 44 9.84 -14.20 0.00
CA ASP A 44 10.83 -14.96 0.79
C ASP A 44 10.29 -15.39 2.18
N LEU A 45 9.01 -15.62 2.31
CA LEU A 45 8.33 -15.99 3.56
C LEU A 45 8.72 -17.39 4.11
N PRO A 46 8.49 -17.60 5.41
CA PRO A 46 7.63 -16.87 6.36
C PRO A 46 8.38 -15.79 7.16
N HIS A 47 7.68 -14.69 7.52
CA HIS A 47 8.11 -13.74 8.53
C HIS A 47 7.36 -14.01 9.84
N ASP A 48 8.03 -13.81 10.99
CA ASP A 48 7.42 -13.99 12.31
C ASP A 48 6.75 -12.70 12.82
N VAL A 49 7.12 -11.56 12.26
CA VAL A 49 6.52 -10.24 12.58
C VAL A 49 6.75 -9.25 11.44
N MET A 50 5.81 -8.33 11.24
CA MET A 50 5.95 -7.22 10.29
C MET A 50 5.75 -5.87 10.98
N PHE A 51 6.59 -4.89 10.62
CA PHE A 51 6.47 -3.49 11.00
C PHE A 51 6.19 -2.68 9.74
N ILE A 52 5.08 -1.94 9.73
CA ILE A 52 4.58 -1.28 8.51
C ILE A 52 4.20 0.16 8.83
N ASP A 53 4.84 1.13 8.15
CA ASP A 53 4.38 2.52 8.18
C ASP A 53 3.07 2.65 7.42
N LEU A 54 2.10 3.37 8.01
CA LEU A 54 0.80 3.59 7.37
C LEU A 54 0.85 4.65 6.26
N VAL A 55 1.80 5.56 6.30
CA VAL A 55 1.90 6.67 5.35
C VAL A 55 3.12 6.50 4.46
N MET A 56 2.94 5.83 3.34
CA MET A 56 3.99 5.57 2.37
C MET A 56 3.58 5.97 0.94
N PRO A 57 4.53 6.34 0.08
CA PRO A 57 4.26 6.60 -1.33
C PRO A 57 3.93 5.30 -2.09
N LYS A 58 3.26 5.43 -3.24
CA LYS A 58 2.87 4.37 -4.18
C LYS A 58 1.80 3.43 -3.60
N VAL A 59 2.19 2.42 -2.86
CA VAL A 59 1.28 1.53 -2.13
C VAL A 59 1.36 1.94 -0.66
N ASP A 60 0.27 2.45 -0.10
CA ASP A 60 0.21 2.86 1.30
C ASP A 60 0.19 1.65 2.26
N GLY A 61 0.38 1.93 3.54
CA GLY A 61 0.47 0.87 4.54
C GLY A 61 -0.84 0.09 4.72
N SER A 62 -2.00 0.73 4.59
CA SER A 62 -3.30 0.04 4.67
C SER A 62 -3.46 -0.93 3.52
N GLN A 63 -3.22 -0.49 2.29
CA GLN A 63 -3.26 -1.34 1.10
C GLN A 63 -2.26 -2.50 1.18
N PHE A 64 -1.06 -2.25 1.74
CA PHE A 64 -0.06 -3.28 1.95
C PHE A 64 -0.52 -4.32 2.99
N ILE A 65 -1.11 -3.87 4.11
CA ILE A 65 -1.66 -4.76 5.15
C ILE A 65 -2.79 -5.61 4.57
N ASP A 66 -3.72 -5.01 3.83
CA ASP A 66 -4.81 -5.73 3.17
C ASP A 66 -4.28 -6.79 2.20
N PHE A 67 -3.28 -6.43 1.39
CA PHE A 67 -2.60 -7.37 0.50
C PHE A 67 -2.03 -8.57 1.27
N VAL A 68 -1.34 -8.30 2.39
CA VAL A 68 -0.74 -9.33 3.24
C VAL A 68 -1.80 -10.23 3.85
N ARG A 69 -2.88 -9.65 4.39
CA ARG A 69 -3.99 -10.39 5.01
C ARG A 69 -4.76 -11.26 4.01
N LEU A 70 -5.01 -10.73 2.81
CA LEU A 70 -5.63 -11.50 1.73
C LEU A 70 -4.75 -12.67 1.27
N LYS A 71 -3.44 -12.47 1.23
CA LYS A 71 -2.50 -13.48 0.74
C LYS A 71 -2.22 -14.59 1.74
N TYR A 72 -2.10 -14.27 3.04
CA TYR A 72 -1.64 -15.21 4.07
C TYR A 72 -2.68 -15.52 5.14
N GLY A 73 -3.80 -14.84 5.14
CA GLY A 73 -4.84 -14.96 6.15
C GLY A 73 -4.70 -13.99 7.31
N PRO A 74 -5.79 -13.79 8.10
CA PRO A 74 -5.87 -12.73 9.10
C PRO A 74 -4.93 -12.91 10.30
N ASN A 75 -4.60 -14.15 10.69
CA ASN A 75 -3.88 -14.46 11.93
C ASN A 75 -2.56 -15.21 11.70
N HIS A 76 -1.93 -15.03 10.55
CA HIS A 76 -0.75 -15.81 10.22
C HIS A 76 0.50 -15.37 10.98
N PHE A 77 0.67 -14.07 11.15
CA PHE A 77 1.76 -13.44 11.93
C PHE A 77 1.34 -12.05 12.41
N PRO A 78 1.96 -11.52 13.51
CA PRO A 78 1.70 -10.17 14.00
C PRO A 78 2.08 -9.09 12.99
N ILE A 79 1.17 -8.12 12.80
CA ILE A 79 1.43 -6.89 12.05
C ILE A 79 1.38 -5.71 13.00
N VAL A 80 2.48 -4.97 13.08
CA VAL A 80 2.64 -3.75 13.84
C VAL A 80 2.59 -2.56 12.90
N ALA A 81 1.52 -1.79 12.95
CA ALA A 81 1.40 -0.55 12.21
C ALA A 81 2.14 0.57 12.95
N LEU A 82 3.03 1.26 12.23
CA LEU A 82 3.71 2.46 12.68
C LEU A 82 3.02 3.68 12.07
N SER A 83 2.83 4.75 12.84
CA SER A 83 2.25 5.98 12.30
C SER A 83 2.89 7.22 12.92
N GLY A 84 3.27 8.16 12.06
CA GLY A 84 3.69 9.51 12.47
C GLY A 84 2.53 10.40 12.93
N VAL A 85 1.30 9.92 12.85
CA VAL A 85 0.07 10.63 13.25
C VAL A 85 -0.53 9.90 14.44
N MET A 86 -1.22 10.65 15.34
CA MET A 86 -1.91 10.04 16.47
C MET A 86 -2.93 9.01 15.97
N VAL A 87 -2.86 7.84 16.57
CA VAL A 87 -3.70 6.68 16.24
C VAL A 87 -5.20 7.01 16.30
N GLU A 88 -5.60 7.91 17.20
CA GLU A 88 -6.98 8.39 17.35
C GLU A 88 -7.52 9.12 16.12
N GLN A 89 -6.65 9.59 15.21
CA GLN A 89 -7.02 10.30 13.99
C GLN A 89 -7.11 9.39 12.76
N LEU A 90 -6.73 8.11 12.89
CA LEU A 90 -6.75 7.14 11.79
C LEU A 90 -8.15 6.57 11.47
N GLY A 91 -9.18 6.97 12.24
CA GLY A 91 -10.54 6.42 12.08
C GLY A 91 -10.68 5.06 12.75
N SER A 92 -11.48 4.16 12.19
CA SER A 92 -11.67 2.82 12.73
C SER A 92 -10.41 1.98 12.51
N LEU A 93 -9.53 1.93 13.50
CA LEU A 93 -8.28 1.14 13.49
C LEU A 93 -8.52 -0.34 13.17
N ASN A 94 -9.68 -0.86 13.58
CA ASN A 94 -10.06 -2.25 13.31
C ASN A 94 -10.21 -2.55 11.80
N GLU A 95 -10.42 -1.52 10.96
CA GLU A 95 -10.56 -1.68 9.52
C GLU A 95 -9.22 -1.78 8.80
N ILE A 96 -8.11 -1.34 9.42
CA ILE A 96 -6.76 -1.38 8.81
C ILE A 96 -6.17 -2.80 8.86
N GLY A 97 -6.67 -3.70 9.72
CA GLY A 97 -6.22 -5.09 9.78
C GLY A 97 -4.87 -5.35 10.45
N ALA A 98 -4.24 -4.35 11.08
CA ALA A 98 -3.05 -4.54 11.91
C ALA A 98 -3.44 -4.98 13.32
N ASP A 99 -2.56 -5.75 13.98
CA ASP A 99 -2.79 -6.26 15.33
C ASP A 99 -2.35 -5.26 16.40
N TYR A 100 -1.31 -4.49 16.10
CA TYR A 100 -0.72 -3.49 16.99
C TYR A 100 -0.53 -2.17 16.28
N TYR A 101 -0.72 -1.07 17.02
CA TYR A 101 -0.53 0.30 16.53
C TYR A 101 0.41 1.05 17.45
N ILE A 102 1.48 1.62 16.89
CA ILE A 102 2.48 2.41 17.62
C ILE A 102 2.62 3.77 16.94
N ALA A 103 2.47 4.84 17.72
CA ALA A 103 2.77 6.18 17.24
C ALA A 103 4.30 6.39 17.16
N LYS A 104 4.81 6.84 16.02
CA LYS A 104 6.20 7.29 15.86
C LYS A 104 6.41 8.52 16.75
N GLY A 105 7.31 8.43 17.71
CA GLY A 105 7.59 9.47 18.69
C GLY A 105 9.09 9.60 18.98
N PRO A 106 9.47 10.25 20.10
CA PRO A 106 10.87 10.31 20.54
C PRO A 106 11.46 8.90 20.66
N ILE A 107 12.68 8.74 20.14
CA ILE A 107 13.34 7.42 19.97
C ILE A 107 13.50 6.66 21.28
N ASP A 108 13.82 7.34 22.38
CA ASP A 108 13.94 6.76 23.71
C ASP A 108 12.64 6.08 24.15
N LYS A 109 11.51 6.78 24.00
CA LYS A 109 10.18 6.24 24.33
C LYS A 109 9.76 5.13 23.38
N LEU A 110 9.99 5.33 22.08
CA LEU A 110 9.69 4.34 21.06
C LEU A 110 10.48 3.05 21.27
N THR A 111 11.77 3.15 21.66
CA THR A 111 12.60 2.00 22.00
C THR A 111 12.03 1.18 23.15
N VAL A 112 11.55 1.83 24.20
CA VAL A 112 10.93 1.15 25.35
C VAL A 112 9.65 0.44 24.91
N GLN A 113 8.81 1.11 24.12
CA GLN A 113 7.55 0.53 23.63
C GLN A 113 7.77 -0.66 22.71
N LEU A 114 8.68 -0.53 21.73
CA LEU A 114 9.00 -1.61 20.80
C LEU A 114 9.57 -2.82 21.54
N ASN A 115 10.46 -2.59 22.51
CA ASN A 115 11.00 -3.68 23.32
C ASN A 115 9.93 -4.39 24.17
N GLY A 116 9.02 -3.63 24.77
CA GLY A 116 7.89 -4.19 25.53
C GLY A 116 6.95 -5.00 24.63
N LEU A 117 6.60 -4.46 23.46
CA LEU A 117 5.77 -5.15 22.48
C LEU A 117 6.44 -6.44 21.98
N MET A 118 7.72 -6.39 21.64
CA MET A 118 8.44 -7.57 21.17
C MET A 118 8.52 -8.66 22.24
N ALA A 119 8.69 -8.30 23.51
CA ALA A 119 8.65 -9.26 24.63
C ALA A 119 7.25 -9.91 24.74
N GLU A 120 6.17 -9.16 24.50
CA GLU A 120 4.80 -9.69 24.49
C GLU A 120 4.60 -10.66 23.31
N ILE A 121 4.96 -10.25 22.08
CA ILE A 121 4.84 -11.10 20.88
C ILE A 121 5.65 -12.40 21.03
N GLU A 122 6.83 -12.33 21.62
CA GLU A 122 7.71 -13.50 21.81
C GLU A 122 7.21 -14.48 22.87
N THR A 123 6.47 -13.98 23.87
CA THR A 123 5.91 -14.81 24.95
C THR A 123 4.52 -15.36 24.62
N GLN A 124 3.74 -14.63 23.81
CA GLN A 124 2.39 -15.00 23.41
C GLN A 124 2.28 -14.94 21.89
N PRO A 125 2.76 -15.96 21.17
CA PRO A 125 2.71 -15.95 19.69
C PRO A 125 1.30 -16.04 19.10
N GLN A 126 0.26 -16.28 19.91
CA GLN A 126 -1.12 -16.25 19.45
C GLN A 126 -1.63 -14.81 19.46
N ILE A 127 -1.90 -14.27 18.27
CA ILE A 127 -2.53 -12.98 18.07
C ILE A 127 -3.92 -13.01 18.70
N PRO A 128 -4.24 -12.10 19.65
CA PRO A 128 -5.57 -12.09 20.26
C PRO A 128 -6.62 -11.78 19.18
N PRO A 129 -7.67 -12.59 19.05
CA PRO A 129 -8.68 -12.33 18.04
C PRO A 129 -9.38 -11.00 18.33
N ASN A 130 -9.42 -10.12 17.33
CA ASN A 130 -10.28 -8.94 17.24
C ASN A 130 -10.02 -7.75 18.18
N LYS A 131 -8.82 -7.50 18.67
CA LYS A 131 -8.55 -6.20 19.33
C LYS A 131 -7.20 -5.64 18.89
N ALA A 132 -7.27 -4.67 17.98
CA ALA A 132 -6.15 -3.81 17.69
C ALA A 132 -5.64 -3.17 18.99
N LYS A 133 -4.42 -3.52 19.44
CA LYS A 133 -3.82 -2.96 20.64
C LYS A 133 -3.09 -1.68 20.29
N VAL A 134 -3.63 -0.57 20.78
CA VAL A 134 -3.03 0.75 20.60
C VAL A 134 -2.03 1.02 21.74
N MET A 135 -0.78 1.24 21.37
CA MET A 135 0.26 1.66 22.32
C MET A 135 0.50 3.15 22.13
N GLN A 136 -0.12 3.96 23.00
CA GLN A 136 0.05 5.40 22.99
C GLN A 136 1.32 5.83 23.70
N THR A 137 2.07 6.75 23.08
CA THR A 137 3.13 7.50 23.74
C THR A 137 2.55 8.76 24.37
N SER A 138 2.52 8.83 25.70
CA SER A 138 2.20 10.09 26.37
C SER A 138 3.21 11.17 25.94
N GLY A 139 2.71 12.29 25.41
CA GLY A 139 3.54 13.43 24.99
C GLY A 139 3.88 13.51 23.49
N VAL A 140 3.25 12.72 22.62
CA VAL A 140 3.25 12.98 21.18
C VAL A 140 2.16 14.00 20.89
N TYR A 141 2.53 15.25 20.67
CA TYR A 141 1.62 16.27 20.16
C TYR A 141 1.57 16.14 18.64
N PRO A 142 0.38 15.98 18.03
CA PRO A 142 0.26 15.97 16.58
C PRO A 142 0.75 17.32 16.04
N ARG A 143 1.66 17.31 15.09
CA ARG A 143 1.94 18.52 14.33
C ARG A 143 0.66 18.87 13.57
N ARG A 144 0.10 20.06 13.80
CA ARG A 144 -1.13 20.52 13.13
C ARG A 144 -1.06 20.35 11.60
N ASP A 145 0.13 20.57 11.04
CA ASP A 145 0.40 20.43 9.61
C ASP A 145 0.28 18.96 9.12
N ALA A 146 0.70 17.99 9.93
CA ALA A 146 0.59 16.57 9.58
C ALA A 146 -0.87 16.09 9.55
N VAL A 147 -1.72 16.61 10.43
CA VAL A 147 -3.17 16.31 10.46
C VAL A 147 -3.85 16.83 9.20
N GLY A 148 -3.55 18.08 8.82
CA GLY A 148 -4.08 18.69 7.61
C GLY A 148 -3.70 17.90 6.35
N LEU A 149 -2.43 17.48 6.26
CA LEU A 149 -1.94 16.67 5.14
C LEU A 149 -2.61 15.30 5.09
N LEU A 150 -2.75 14.61 6.22
CA LEU A 150 -3.43 13.32 6.28
C LEU A 150 -4.89 13.42 5.86
N ASN A 151 -5.62 14.46 6.32
CA ASN A 151 -7.00 14.67 5.92
C ASN A 151 -7.12 14.95 4.42
N ALA A 152 -6.19 15.70 3.84
CA ALA A 152 -6.13 15.93 2.39
C ALA A 152 -5.88 14.62 1.62
N LEU A 153 -4.94 13.78 2.08
CA LEU A 153 -4.66 12.48 1.47
C LEU A 153 -5.89 11.55 1.55
N LYS A 154 -6.53 11.45 2.72
CA LYS A 154 -7.77 10.66 2.89
C LYS A 154 -8.90 11.17 2.00
N PHE A 155 -9.04 12.48 1.86
CA PHE A 155 -10.04 13.06 0.97
C PHE A 155 -9.79 12.67 -0.49
N HIS A 156 -8.56 12.79 -0.98
CA HIS A 156 -8.22 12.37 -2.34
C HIS A 156 -8.44 10.89 -2.57
N GLN A 157 -8.10 10.05 -1.59
CA GLN A 157 -8.37 8.62 -1.67
C GLN A 157 -9.87 8.33 -1.72
N ALA A 158 -10.67 8.95 -0.85
CA ALA A 158 -12.12 8.78 -0.85
C ALA A 158 -12.75 9.24 -2.18
N VAL A 159 -12.21 10.30 -2.82
CA VAL A 159 -12.65 10.72 -4.15
C VAL A 159 -12.41 9.61 -5.18
N ILE A 160 -11.21 9.02 -5.23
CA ILE A 160 -10.89 7.94 -6.17
C ILE A 160 -11.77 6.70 -5.90
N GLU A 161 -11.98 6.34 -4.65
CA GLU A 161 -12.80 5.20 -4.24
C GLU A 161 -14.29 5.38 -4.56
N SER A 162 -14.80 6.63 -4.53
CA SER A 162 -16.20 6.95 -4.82
C SER A 162 -16.51 7.15 -6.31
N MET A 163 -15.51 7.13 -7.20
CA MET A 163 -15.73 7.29 -8.63
C MET A 163 -16.53 6.10 -9.20
N ALA A 164 -17.54 6.40 -10.03
CA ALA A 164 -18.36 5.40 -10.73
C ALA A 164 -17.64 4.76 -11.95
N VAL A 165 -16.35 4.99 -12.09
CA VAL A 165 -15.48 4.43 -13.13
C VAL A 165 -14.32 3.70 -12.49
N GLY A 166 -13.78 2.68 -13.19
CA GLY A 166 -12.58 2.01 -12.74
C GLY A 166 -11.36 2.94 -12.88
N VAL A 167 -10.57 3.05 -11.82
CA VAL A 167 -9.31 3.83 -11.83
C VAL A 167 -8.15 2.93 -11.46
N ILE A 168 -7.11 2.95 -12.29
CA ILE A 168 -5.85 2.25 -12.07
C ILE A 168 -4.73 3.28 -12.14
N VAL A 169 -3.93 3.37 -11.07
CA VAL A 169 -2.72 4.21 -11.02
C VAL A 169 -1.50 3.34 -11.23
N VAL A 170 -0.62 3.78 -12.11
CA VAL A 170 0.57 3.06 -12.57
C VAL A 170 1.79 3.96 -12.39
N ASP A 171 2.87 3.41 -11.86
CA ASP A 171 4.14 4.14 -11.72
C ASP A 171 4.96 4.19 -13.03
N ILE A 172 6.11 4.85 -12.99
CA ILE A 172 7.00 5.00 -14.16
C ILE A 172 7.56 3.67 -14.69
N ASP A 173 7.55 2.60 -13.89
CA ASP A 173 7.95 1.25 -14.28
C ASP A 173 6.77 0.47 -14.90
N ALA A 174 5.67 1.13 -15.21
CA ALA A 174 4.41 0.55 -15.67
C ALA A 174 3.83 -0.50 -14.71
N ARG A 175 4.08 -0.36 -13.40
CA ARG A 175 3.52 -1.23 -12.37
C ARG A 175 2.37 -0.58 -11.65
N ILE A 176 1.36 -1.37 -11.34
CA ILE A 176 0.14 -0.91 -10.68
C ILE A 176 0.44 -0.63 -9.21
N VAL A 177 0.15 0.61 -8.78
CA VAL A 177 0.37 1.07 -7.41
C VAL A 177 -0.94 1.38 -6.67
N ASN A 178 -2.02 1.68 -7.39
CA ASN A 178 -3.34 1.89 -6.78
C ASN A 178 -4.44 1.47 -7.74
N VAL A 179 -5.56 0.95 -7.19
CA VAL A 179 -6.74 0.50 -7.96
C VAL A 179 -7.97 0.74 -7.09
N ASN A 180 -9.00 1.38 -7.64
CA ASN A 180 -10.25 1.59 -6.92
C ASN A 180 -11.18 0.35 -7.01
N PRO A 181 -12.22 0.25 -6.15
CA PRO A 181 -13.12 -0.89 -6.12
C PRO A 181 -13.77 -1.22 -7.46
N ILE A 182 -14.19 -0.21 -8.21
CA ILE A 182 -14.84 -0.40 -9.52
C ILE A 182 -13.87 -1.02 -10.55
N ALA A 183 -12.58 -0.66 -10.51
CA ALA A 183 -11.60 -1.28 -11.40
C ALA A 183 -11.38 -2.76 -11.06
N PHE A 184 -11.36 -3.14 -9.78
CA PHE A 184 -11.31 -4.56 -9.39
C PHE A 184 -12.52 -5.33 -9.89
N GLU A 185 -13.71 -4.73 -9.79
CA GLU A 185 -14.96 -5.33 -10.31
C GLU A 185 -14.90 -5.53 -11.82
N ILE A 186 -14.51 -4.51 -12.59
CA ILE A 186 -14.37 -4.58 -14.04
C ILE A 186 -13.36 -5.65 -14.44
N LEU A 187 -12.21 -5.70 -13.76
CA LEU A 187 -11.15 -6.66 -14.04
C LEU A 187 -11.50 -8.08 -13.60
N GLY A 188 -12.42 -8.25 -12.65
CA GLY A 188 -12.70 -9.55 -12.02
C GLY A 188 -11.51 -10.14 -11.29
N LYS A 189 -10.66 -9.30 -10.69
CA LYS A 189 -9.40 -9.68 -10.05
C LYS A 189 -9.31 -9.16 -8.62
N SER A 190 -8.54 -9.87 -7.80
CA SER A 190 -8.23 -9.48 -6.42
C SER A 190 -7.01 -8.53 -6.36
N PRO A 191 -6.83 -7.78 -5.25
CA PRO A 191 -5.64 -6.97 -5.04
C PRO A 191 -4.33 -7.75 -5.17
N THR A 192 -4.29 -9.01 -4.73
CA THR A 192 -3.10 -9.87 -4.79
C THR A 192 -2.69 -10.26 -6.21
N GLU A 193 -3.64 -10.21 -7.16
CA GLU A 193 -3.39 -10.51 -8.56
C GLU A 193 -2.97 -9.27 -9.35
N VAL A 194 -3.23 -8.06 -8.82
CA VAL A 194 -3.11 -6.80 -9.55
C VAL A 194 -1.97 -5.94 -9.04
N LEU A 195 -1.88 -5.70 -7.71
CA LEU A 195 -0.89 -4.80 -7.14
C LEU A 195 0.55 -5.23 -7.44
N ASN A 196 1.38 -4.26 -7.76
CA ASN A 196 2.78 -4.41 -8.18
C ASN A 196 3.00 -5.29 -9.42
N ARG A 197 1.95 -5.59 -10.20
CA ARG A 197 2.07 -6.26 -11.50
C ARG A 197 2.29 -5.23 -12.61
N PRO A 198 3.00 -5.59 -13.70
CA PRO A 198 2.97 -4.77 -14.90
C PRO A 198 1.53 -4.60 -15.39
N VAL A 199 1.10 -3.37 -15.64
CA VAL A 199 -0.30 -3.08 -16.00
C VAL A 199 -0.77 -3.83 -17.25
N VAL A 200 0.13 -4.10 -18.17
CA VAL A 200 -0.20 -4.87 -19.38
C VAL A 200 -0.56 -6.33 -19.08
N ASP A 201 -0.09 -6.90 -17.97
CA ASP A 201 -0.27 -8.33 -17.68
C ASP A 201 -1.63 -8.65 -17.03
N ILE A 202 -2.37 -7.63 -16.58
CA ILE A 202 -3.70 -7.82 -16.01
C ILE A 202 -4.81 -7.83 -17.06
N PHE A 203 -4.51 -7.42 -18.30
CA PHE A 203 -5.47 -7.37 -19.40
C PHE A 203 -5.32 -8.58 -20.34
N PRO A 204 -6.39 -8.95 -21.08
CA PRO A 204 -6.34 -9.98 -22.12
C PRO A 204 -5.31 -9.67 -23.21
N ALA A 205 -4.83 -10.71 -23.90
CA ALA A 205 -3.76 -10.60 -24.89
C ALA A 205 -4.05 -9.56 -26.01
N GLU A 206 -5.29 -9.46 -26.45
CA GLU A 206 -5.72 -8.50 -27.48
C GLU A 206 -5.60 -7.05 -26.99
N THR A 207 -6.00 -6.80 -25.76
CA THR A 207 -5.91 -5.47 -25.11
C THR A 207 -4.47 -5.11 -24.75
N LYS A 208 -3.65 -6.10 -24.36
CA LYS A 208 -2.28 -5.94 -23.96
C LYS A 208 -1.42 -5.19 -24.98
N SER A 209 -1.54 -5.54 -26.27
CA SER A 209 -0.79 -4.89 -27.36
C SER A 209 -1.22 -3.42 -27.53
N LYS A 210 -2.56 -3.15 -27.54
CA LYS A 210 -3.12 -1.80 -27.63
C LYS A 210 -2.65 -0.93 -26.46
N LEU A 211 -2.74 -1.47 -25.25
CA LEU A 211 -2.36 -0.77 -24.02
C LEU A 211 -0.86 -0.43 -24.00
N GLY A 212 0.02 -1.38 -24.33
CA GLY A 212 1.46 -1.14 -24.39
C GLY A 212 1.85 -0.08 -25.42
N GLY A 213 1.19 -0.05 -26.57
CA GLY A 213 1.34 0.99 -27.58
C GLY A 213 0.87 2.35 -27.08
N ALA A 214 -0.31 2.40 -26.46
CA ALA A 214 -0.91 3.64 -25.96
C ALA A 214 -0.07 4.28 -24.82
N LEU A 215 0.44 3.49 -23.89
CA LEU A 215 1.32 3.98 -22.82
C LEU A 215 2.58 4.67 -23.36
N LYS A 216 3.22 4.05 -24.38
CA LYS A 216 4.39 4.65 -25.05
C LYS A 216 4.06 5.93 -25.79
N GLN A 217 2.93 5.94 -26.52
CA GLN A 217 2.51 7.13 -27.28
C GLN A 217 2.17 8.30 -26.37
N VAL A 218 1.38 8.08 -25.31
CA VAL A 218 1.00 9.14 -24.36
C VAL A 218 2.23 9.74 -23.69
N ALA A 219 3.26 8.94 -23.37
CA ALA A 219 4.51 9.43 -22.81
C ALA A 219 5.30 10.35 -23.77
N GLN A 220 5.09 10.23 -25.09
CA GLN A 220 5.82 11.01 -26.10
C GLN A 220 5.06 12.24 -26.60
N LEU A 221 3.77 12.37 -26.29
CA LEU A 221 2.95 13.49 -26.75
C LEU A 221 3.26 14.77 -25.99
N PRO A 222 3.58 15.89 -26.70
CA PRO A 222 3.97 17.16 -26.08
C PRO A 222 2.85 17.81 -25.26
N ASP A 223 1.59 17.58 -25.64
CA ASP A 223 0.43 18.26 -25.04
C ASP A 223 -0.29 17.44 -23.95
N ARG A 224 0.33 16.35 -23.42
CA ARG A 224 -0.27 15.46 -22.40
C ARG A 224 -1.68 15.00 -22.76
N THR A 225 -1.90 14.71 -24.04
CA THR A 225 -3.19 14.32 -24.59
C THR A 225 -3.59 12.96 -24.03
N LYS A 226 -4.86 12.85 -23.64
CA LYS A 226 -5.43 11.55 -23.27
C LYS A 226 -5.57 10.68 -24.51
N MET A 227 -5.22 9.40 -24.36
CA MET A 227 -5.53 8.39 -25.36
C MET A 227 -6.63 7.47 -24.87
N SER A 228 -7.54 7.10 -25.77
CA SER A 228 -8.61 6.17 -25.42
C SER A 228 -8.78 5.12 -26.51
N PHE A 229 -9.11 3.91 -26.11
CA PHE A 229 -9.47 2.82 -27.01
C PHE A 229 -10.57 1.96 -26.40
N LEU A 230 -11.30 1.24 -27.26
CA LEU A 230 -12.30 0.26 -26.84
C LEU A 230 -11.69 -1.14 -26.86
N SER A 231 -12.07 -1.95 -25.90
CA SER A 231 -11.73 -3.36 -25.82
C SER A 231 -12.84 -4.13 -25.12
N ASP A 232 -13.07 -5.35 -25.58
CA ASP A 232 -14.07 -6.24 -24.99
C ASP A 232 -13.35 -7.26 -24.10
N PHE A 233 -13.73 -7.31 -22.82
CA PHE A 233 -13.28 -8.36 -21.89
C PHE A 233 -14.30 -8.54 -20.77
N ASN A 234 -14.33 -9.75 -20.20
CA ASN A 234 -15.30 -10.16 -19.18
C ASN A 234 -16.77 -9.90 -19.61
N ASN A 235 -17.10 -10.11 -20.89
CA ASN A 235 -18.42 -9.85 -21.50
C ASN A 235 -18.88 -8.39 -21.38
N ARG A 236 -17.96 -7.45 -21.26
CA ARG A 236 -18.22 -6.01 -21.19
C ARG A 236 -17.42 -5.28 -22.26
N SER A 237 -18.01 -4.22 -22.83
CA SER A 237 -17.29 -3.31 -23.70
C SER A 237 -16.70 -2.18 -22.87
N ILE A 238 -15.38 -2.14 -22.74
CA ILE A 238 -14.68 -1.23 -21.86
C ILE A 238 -13.91 -0.19 -22.65
N ARG A 239 -14.24 1.09 -22.40
CA ARG A 239 -13.42 2.20 -22.87
C ARG A 239 -12.29 2.43 -21.88
N THR A 240 -11.05 2.25 -22.30
CA THR A 240 -9.86 2.53 -21.54
C THR A 240 -9.28 3.87 -21.97
N SER A 241 -9.22 4.84 -21.05
CA SER A 241 -8.59 6.15 -21.26
C SER A 241 -7.30 6.23 -20.44
N ILE A 242 -6.20 6.70 -21.04
CA ILE A 242 -4.88 6.78 -20.44
C ILE A 242 -4.41 8.22 -20.44
N SER A 243 -3.87 8.68 -19.32
CA SER A 243 -3.20 9.98 -19.19
C SER A 243 -1.95 9.87 -18.34
N VAL A 244 -0.98 10.76 -18.57
CA VAL A 244 0.25 10.85 -17.78
C VAL A 244 -0.05 11.58 -16.46
N ILE A 245 0.50 11.09 -15.37
CA ILE A 245 0.56 11.77 -14.07
C ILE A 245 1.86 12.53 -14.02
N SER A 246 1.80 13.86 -13.93
CA SER A 246 2.98 14.71 -13.84
C SER A 246 2.99 15.47 -12.53
N LEU A 247 4.12 15.47 -11.89
CA LEU A 247 4.41 16.24 -10.69
C LEU A 247 5.43 17.34 -11.01
N SER A 248 5.67 18.24 -10.07
CA SER A 248 6.69 19.29 -10.22
C SER A 248 8.11 18.78 -10.51
N ALA A 249 8.41 17.56 -10.11
CA ALA A 249 9.69 16.88 -10.33
C ALA A 249 9.78 16.11 -11.67
N GLY A 250 8.69 16.03 -12.45
CA GLY A 250 8.61 15.28 -13.70
C GLY A 250 7.44 14.29 -13.73
N ASP A 251 7.45 13.39 -14.71
CA ASP A 251 6.39 12.40 -14.86
C ASP A 251 6.51 11.32 -13.77
N ALA A 252 5.38 11.04 -13.12
CA ALA A 252 5.29 10.09 -12.00
C ALA A 252 4.69 8.75 -12.40
N GLY A 253 4.06 8.68 -13.59
CA GLY A 253 3.41 7.47 -14.07
C GLY A 253 2.19 7.76 -14.94
N TRP A 254 1.21 6.86 -14.88
CA TRP A 254 -0.03 6.96 -15.68
C TRP A 254 -1.27 6.70 -14.81
N VAL A 255 -2.37 7.30 -15.21
CA VAL A 255 -3.70 6.90 -14.76
C VAL A 255 -4.47 6.30 -15.92
N LEU A 256 -5.08 5.13 -15.68
CA LEU A 256 -6.01 4.48 -16.58
C LEU A 256 -7.42 4.62 -15.99
N VAL A 257 -8.36 5.06 -16.81
CA VAL A 257 -9.78 5.12 -16.45
C VAL A 257 -10.51 4.09 -17.31
N LEU A 258 -11.26 3.21 -16.67
CA LEU A 258 -12.04 2.14 -17.27
C LEU A 258 -13.52 2.49 -17.16
N GLU A 259 -14.18 2.68 -18.28
CA GLU A 259 -15.62 2.93 -18.38
C GLU A 259 -16.30 1.72 -19.02
N ASP A 260 -17.28 1.13 -18.34
CA ASP A 260 -18.14 0.12 -18.92
C ASP A 260 -19.16 0.79 -19.83
N THR A 261 -19.06 0.51 -21.11
CA THR A 261 -19.95 1.07 -22.17
C THR A 261 -20.95 0.04 -22.68
N THR A 262 -21.11 -1.09 -22.02
CA THR A 262 -21.97 -2.21 -22.47
C THR A 262 -23.44 -1.84 -22.58
N CYS A 263 -23.91 -0.87 -21.79
CA CYS A 263 -25.31 -0.44 -21.72
C CYS A 263 -25.52 1.00 -22.22
N ALA A 264 -24.58 1.58 -22.97
CA ALA A 264 -24.69 2.95 -23.50
C ALA A 264 -25.21 2.95 -24.92
#